data_f007cb58f2489f15e550ec3d21b491c1
#
_entry.id   f007cb58f2489f15e550ec3d21b491c1
#
_cell.length_a   1.000
_cell.length_b   1.000
_cell.length_c   1.000
_cell.angle_alpha   90.00
_cell.angle_beta   90.00
_cell.angle_gamma   90.00
#
_symmetry.space_group_name_H-M   'P 1'
#
loop_
_entity.id
_entity.type
_entity.pdbx_description
1 polymer ?
#
loop_
_entity_poly.entity_id
_entity_poly.type
_entity_poly.pdbx_seq_one_letter_code
_entity_poly.pdbx_strand_id
1 'polypeptide(L)'
;MVVIQNIINDSNVDEDNLSQVCQDFLNENALEDSELLIRLVSPVEIQVLNKEYRDKNQVTNVLSFQSDIPEEVEESILGDVVICIDVVREEALIGDKKFTDHLTHMAIHGILHLIGHDHEDVTSANKMESIEINFLGNLGISNPYN
;
A
#
# COMPACT_ATOMS: atom_id res chain seq x y z
N MET A 1 3.31 -14.53 1.01
CA MET A 1 2.68 -14.34 2.33
C MET A 1 2.68 -12.87 2.71
N VAL A 2 1.53 -12.38 3.16
CA VAL A 2 1.41 -10.99 3.60
C VAL A 2 1.44 -10.94 5.13
N VAL A 3 2.34 -10.11 5.67
CA VAL A 3 2.46 -9.90 7.11
C VAL A 3 2.10 -8.44 7.42
N ILE A 4 1.22 -8.24 8.39
CA ILE A 4 0.81 -6.91 8.84
C ILE A 4 1.48 -6.63 10.19
N GLN A 5 2.22 -5.50 10.27
CA GLN A 5 2.75 -4.99 11.53
C GLN A 5 1.98 -3.74 11.92
N ASN A 6 1.03 -3.91 12.81
CA ASN A 6 0.24 -2.80 13.35
C ASN A 6 0.98 -2.19 14.55
N ILE A 7 2.03 -1.42 14.26
CA ILE A 7 2.96 -0.88 15.26
C ILE A 7 2.24 0.06 16.24
N ILE A 8 1.25 0.79 15.75
CA ILE A 8 0.50 1.75 16.56
C ILE A 8 -0.67 1.11 17.31
N ASN A 9 -0.87 -0.19 17.17
CA ASN A 9 -1.94 -0.95 17.83
C ASN A 9 -3.33 -0.35 17.61
N ASP A 10 -3.60 0.09 16.37
CA ASP A 10 -4.90 0.66 16.03
C ASP A 10 -5.95 -0.45 15.92
N SER A 11 -6.92 -0.44 16.83
CA SER A 11 -7.95 -1.48 16.93
C SER A 11 -9.02 -1.38 15.84
N ASN A 12 -9.07 -0.28 15.09
CA ASN A 12 -10.03 -0.10 14.00
C ASN A 12 -9.56 -0.71 12.68
N VAL A 13 -8.33 -1.21 12.64
CA VAL A 13 -7.78 -1.89 11.48
C VAL A 13 -8.14 -3.38 11.55
N ASP A 14 -8.84 -3.85 10.53
CA ASP A 14 -9.09 -5.28 10.35
C ASP A 14 -7.89 -5.88 9.64
N GLU A 15 -6.93 -6.39 10.41
CA GLU A 15 -5.66 -6.91 9.89
C GLU A 15 -5.89 -8.15 9.02
N ASP A 16 -6.81 -9.02 9.40
CA ASP A 16 -7.11 -10.23 8.64
C ASP A 16 -7.67 -9.90 7.27
N ASN A 17 -8.60 -8.95 7.20
CA ASN A 17 -9.17 -8.51 5.94
C ASN A 17 -8.11 -7.85 5.06
N LEU A 18 -7.30 -6.96 5.63
CA LEU A 18 -6.24 -6.28 4.88
C LEU A 18 -5.22 -7.29 4.33
N SER A 19 -4.80 -8.25 5.14
CA SER A 19 -3.88 -9.30 4.74
C SER A 19 -4.47 -10.15 3.60
N GLN A 20 -5.73 -10.53 3.72
CA GLN A 20 -6.39 -11.37 2.71
C GLN A 20 -6.54 -10.63 1.38
N VAL A 21 -6.98 -9.38 1.41
CA VAL A 21 -7.15 -8.59 0.20
C VAL A 21 -5.82 -8.40 -0.52
N CYS A 22 -4.76 -8.11 0.21
CA CYS A 22 -3.43 -7.97 -0.37
C CYS A 22 -2.93 -9.30 -0.95
N GLN A 23 -3.18 -10.41 -0.27
CA GLN A 23 -2.82 -11.72 -0.79
C GLN A 23 -3.58 -12.04 -2.08
N ASP A 24 -4.87 -11.70 -2.13
CA ASP A 24 -5.68 -11.89 -3.34
C ASP A 24 -5.11 -11.10 -4.51
N PHE A 25 -4.65 -9.86 -4.25
CA PHE A 25 -4.03 -9.04 -5.27
C PHE A 25 -2.72 -9.66 -5.77
N LEU A 26 -1.90 -10.17 -4.87
CA LEU A 26 -0.67 -10.87 -5.25
C LEU A 26 -0.97 -12.12 -6.10
N ASN A 27 -1.99 -12.88 -5.71
CA ASN A 27 -2.40 -14.08 -6.46
C ASN A 27 -2.82 -13.74 -7.89
N GLU A 28 -3.55 -12.66 -8.08
CA GLU A 28 -3.99 -12.21 -9.40
C GLU A 28 -2.85 -11.72 -10.29
N ASN A 29 -1.71 -11.39 -9.69
CA ASN A 29 -0.56 -10.85 -10.39
C ASN A 29 0.62 -11.83 -10.47
N ALA A 30 0.34 -13.13 -10.30
CA ALA A 30 1.34 -14.20 -10.34
C ALA A 30 2.47 -14.00 -9.30
N LEU A 31 2.11 -13.45 -8.14
CA LEU A 31 3.02 -13.18 -7.03
C LEU A 31 2.59 -13.93 -5.77
N GLU A 32 1.88 -15.04 -5.93
CA GLU A 32 1.32 -15.82 -4.82
C GLU A 32 2.36 -16.31 -3.84
N ASP A 33 3.58 -16.54 -4.28
CA ASP A 33 4.68 -17.03 -3.44
C ASP A 33 5.56 -15.91 -2.91
N SER A 34 5.24 -14.65 -3.21
CA SER A 34 6.01 -13.50 -2.75
C SER A 34 5.70 -13.16 -1.30
N GLU A 35 6.70 -12.62 -0.59
CA GLU A 35 6.52 -12.09 0.75
C GLU A 35 6.35 -10.57 0.70
N LEU A 36 5.38 -10.08 1.44
CA LEU A 36 5.07 -8.65 1.55
C LEU A 36 4.91 -8.28 3.01
N LEU A 37 5.56 -7.23 3.43
CA LEU A 37 5.37 -6.65 4.77
C LEU A 37 4.61 -5.34 4.64
N ILE A 38 3.52 -5.21 5.40
CA ILE A 38 2.77 -3.96 5.51
C ILE A 38 2.93 -3.45 6.94
N ARG A 39 3.46 -2.23 7.07
CA ARG A 39 3.69 -1.61 8.36
C ARG A 39 2.76 -0.42 8.53
N LEU A 40 2.02 -0.42 9.63
CA LEU A 40 1.09 0.66 9.96
C LEU A 40 1.76 1.51 11.03
N VAL A 41 2.04 2.76 10.70
CA VAL A 41 2.93 3.62 11.48
C VAL A 41 2.30 4.97 11.84
N SER A 42 2.97 5.70 12.73
CA SER A 42 2.57 7.05 13.15
C SER A 42 3.05 8.11 12.14
N PRO A 43 2.47 9.33 12.21
CA PRO A 43 2.97 10.44 11.38
C PRO A 43 4.44 10.74 11.60
N VAL A 44 4.92 10.67 12.84
CA VAL A 44 6.33 10.93 13.16
C VAL A 44 7.24 9.94 12.45
N GLU A 45 6.90 8.66 12.51
CA GLU A 45 7.73 7.62 11.89
C GLU A 45 7.76 7.75 10.37
N ILE A 46 6.61 7.98 9.72
CA ILE A 46 6.59 8.08 8.26
C ILE A 46 7.30 9.34 7.77
N GLN A 47 7.27 10.42 8.55
CA GLN A 47 8.00 11.63 8.22
C GLN A 47 9.52 11.38 8.24
N VAL A 48 10.01 10.65 9.26
CA VAL A 48 11.43 10.27 9.35
C VAL A 48 11.84 9.43 8.15
N LEU A 49 11.03 8.43 7.80
CA LEU A 49 11.31 7.55 6.66
C LEU A 49 11.30 8.32 5.33
N ASN A 50 10.33 9.22 5.17
CA ASN A 50 10.21 10.02 3.96
C ASN A 50 11.40 10.96 3.78
N LYS A 51 11.87 11.56 4.87
CA LYS A 51 13.07 12.40 4.86
C LYS A 51 14.32 11.59 4.53
N GLU A 52 14.49 10.45 5.19
CA GLU A 52 15.69 9.62 5.06
C GLU A 52 15.83 8.99 3.69
N TYR A 53 14.73 8.45 3.13
CA TYR A 53 14.77 7.65 1.91
C TYR A 53 14.24 8.37 0.66
N ARG A 54 13.52 9.47 0.81
CA ARG A 54 12.95 10.25 -0.31
C ARG A 54 13.35 11.70 -0.31
N ASP A 55 14.14 12.12 0.69
CA ASP A 55 14.60 13.50 0.87
C ASP A 55 13.44 14.51 0.96
N LYS A 56 12.33 14.08 1.57
CA LYS A 56 11.14 14.91 1.76
C LYS A 56 10.79 14.93 3.26
N ASN A 57 11.08 16.03 3.93
CA ASN A 57 10.81 16.16 5.36
C ASN A 57 9.34 16.53 5.60
N GLN A 58 8.45 15.58 5.29
CA GLN A 58 7.01 15.77 5.47
C GLN A 58 6.30 14.43 5.69
N VAL A 59 5.14 14.50 6.32
CA VAL A 59 4.27 13.34 6.50
C VAL A 59 3.63 13.01 5.16
N THR A 60 3.43 11.71 4.91
CA THR A 60 2.73 11.23 3.70
C THR A 60 1.82 10.07 4.08
N ASN A 61 1.01 9.59 3.13
CA ASN A 61 0.07 8.49 3.38
C ASN A 61 0.72 7.11 3.26
N VAL A 62 1.52 6.89 2.23
CA VAL A 62 2.11 5.58 1.96
C VAL A 62 3.50 5.72 1.33
N LEU A 63 4.41 4.82 1.73
CA LEU A 63 5.74 4.68 1.13
C LEU A 63 5.96 3.22 0.81
N SER A 64 6.66 2.95 -0.30
CA SER A 64 7.01 1.60 -0.71
C SER A 64 8.52 1.46 -0.82
N PHE A 65 9.07 0.38 -0.27
CA PHE A 65 10.50 0.09 -0.28
C PHE A 65 10.73 -1.30 -0.84
N GLN A 66 11.38 -1.39 -1.99
CA GLN A 66 11.75 -2.67 -2.59
C GLN A 66 12.78 -3.38 -1.74
N SER A 67 12.77 -4.72 -1.78
CA SER A 67 13.75 -5.51 -1.06
C SER A 67 15.14 -5.34 -1.67
N ASP A 68 16.17 -5.18 -0.83
CA ASP A 68 17.56 -5.10 -1.24
C ASP A 68 18.20 -6.49 -1.38
N ILE A 69 17.48 -7.55 -1.04
CA ILE A 69 17.99 -8.91 -1.09
C ILE A 69 17.99 -9.38 -2.54
N PRO A 70 19.16 -9.82 -3.09
CA PRO A 70 19.22 -10.32 -4.46
C PRO A 70 18.31 -11.54 -4.65
N GLU A 71 17.56 -11.56 -5.75
CA GLU A 71 16.65 -12.66 -6.09
C GLU A 71 17.35 -14.02 -6.13
N GLU A 72 18.64 -14.03 -6.41
CA GLU A 72 19.46 -15.24 -6.52
C GLU A 72 19.71 -15.93 -5.17
N VAL A 73 19.53 -15.20 -4.06
CA VAL A 73 19.90 -15.66 -2.71
C VAL A 73 18.67 -16.11 -1.93
N GLU A 74 17.54 -15.50 -2.18
CA GLU A 74 16.34 -15.68 -1.37
C GLU A 74 15.10 -15.92 -2.22
N GLU A 75 14.10 -16.44 -1.55
CA GLU A 75 12.75 -16.49 -2.08
C GLU A 75 12.29 -15.06 -2.41
N SER A 76 11.26 -14.98 -3.23
CA SER A 76 10.72 -13.72 -3.72
C SER A 76 10.22 -12.83 -2.59
N ILE A 77 11.05 -11.90 -2.13
CA ILE A 77 10.65 -10.86 -1.17
C ILE A 77 10.34 -9.61 -1.96
N LEU A 78 9.07 -9.20 -1.91
CA LEU A 78 8.60 -8.05 -2.67
C LEU A 78 9.09 -6.74 -2.05
N GLY A 79 8.95 -6.59 -0.75
CA GLY A 79 9.37 -5.42 -0.02
C GLY A 79 8.38 -5.01 1.06
N ASP A 80 8.47 -3.73 1.43
CA ASP A 80 7.68 -3.14 2.51
C ASP A 80 6.76 -2.05 1.98
N VAL A 81 5.50 -2.08 2.41
CA VAL A 81 4.57 -0.96 2.22
C VAL A 81 4.32 -0.35 3.60
N VAL A 82 4.65 0.92 3.77
CA VAL A 82 4.52 1.64 5.04
C VAL A 82 3.38 2.63 4.91
N ILE A 83 2.37 2.51 5.77
CA ILE A 83 1.14 3.30 5.71
C ILE A 83 0.96 4.09 7.00
N CYS A 84 0.72 5.39 6.87
CA CYS A 84 0.38 6.24 8.00
C CYS A 84 -1.15 6.23 8.20
N ILE A 85 -1.60 5.53 9.22
CA ILE A 85 -3.04 5.34 9.49
C ILE A 85 -3.75 6.68 9.75
N ASP A 86 -3.12 7.60 10.47
CA ASP A 86 -3.74 8.90 10.77
C ASP A 86 -4.02 9.69 9.50
N VAL A 87 -3.08 9.69 8.55
CA VAL A 87 -3.26 10.38 7.27
C VAL A 87 -4.36 9.70 6.43
N VAL A 88 -4.35 8.37 6.38
CA VAL A 88 -5.37 7.62 5.65
C VAL A 88 -6.76 7.89 6.20
N ARG A 89 -6.89 7.94 7.54
CA ARG A 89 -8.17 8.24 8.20
C ARG A 89 -8.64 9.65 7.86
N GLU A 90 -7.75 10.62 7.89
CA GLU A 90 -8.05 12.02 7.55
C GLU A 90 -8.48 12.15 6.09
N GLU A 91 -7.73 11.53 5.17
CA GLU A 91 -8.06 11.53 3.75
C GLU A 91 -9.43 10.90 3.48
N ALA A 92 -9.75 9.82 4.17
CA ALA A 92 -11.05 9.16 4.03
C ALA A 92 -12.18 10.10 4.45
N LEU A 93 -12.02 10.81 5.56
CA LEU A 93 -13.00 11.79 6.02
C LEU A 93 -13.20 12.93 5.02
N ILE A 94 -12.12 13.50 4.53
CA ILE A 94 -12.16 14.60 3.56
C ILE A 94 -12.82 14.15 2.25
N GLY A 95 -12.52 12.92 1.81
CA GLY A 95 -13.04 12.38 0.55
C GLY A 95 -14.40 11.70 0.67
N ASP A 96 -15.01 11.71 1.85
CA ASP A 96 -16.26 11.02 2.13
C ASP A 96 -16.21 9.54 1.73
N LYS A 97 -15.12 8.88 2.12
CA LYS A 97 -14.88 7.46 1.87
C LYS A 97 -14.83 6.69 3.18
N LYS A 98 -15.12 5.39 3.12
CA LYS A 98 -14.92 4.53 4.27
C LYS A 98 -13.42 4.37 4.53
N PHE A 99 -13.03 4.43 5.81
CA PHE A 99 -11.63 4.24 6.19
C PHE A 99 -11.07 2.91 5.65
N THR A 100 -11.82 1.82 5.79
CA THR A 100 -11.37 0.50 5.31
C THR A 100 -11.15 0.47 3.81
N ASP A 101 -12.00 1.15 3.04
CA ASP A 101 -11.87 1.24 1.58
C ASP A 101 -10.61 2.01 1.20
N HIS A 102 -10.38 3.14 1.84
CA HIS A 102 -9.21 3.97 1.55
C HIS A 102 -7.92 3.30 2.00
N LEU A 103 -7.93 2.60 3.13
CA LEU A 103 -6.79 1.82 3.59
C LEU A 103 -6.44 0.72 2.59
N THR A 104 -7.45 0.00 2.10
CA THR A 104 -7.25 -1.02 1.06
C THR A 104 -6.64 -0.39 -0.19
N HIS A 105 -7.16 0.75 -0.63
CA HIS A 105 -6.63 1.47 -1.80
C HIS A 105 -5.15 1.82 -1.60
N MET A 106 -4.78 2.35 -0.44
CA MET A 106 -3.39 2.71 -0.17
C MET A 106 -2.46 1.50 -0.16
N ALA A 107 -2.91 0.38 0.39
CA ALA A 107 -2.14 -0.84 0.38
C ALA A 107 -1.89 -1.35 -1.05
N ILE A 108 -2.92 -1.40 -1.88
CA ILE A 108 -2.80 -1.82 -3.29
C ILE A 108 -1.91 -0.86 -4.06
N HIS A 109 -2.08 0.45 -3.85
CA HIS A 109 -1.25 1.48 -4.47
C HIS A 109 0.23 1.26 -4.14
N GLY A 110 0.53 0.98 -2.87
CA GLY A 110 1.90 0.68 -2.43
C GLY A 110 2.47 -0.59 -3.08
N ILE A 111 1.66 -1.63 -3.21
CA ILE A 111 2.09 -2.87 -3.87
C ILE A 111 2.40 -2.61 -5.34
N LEU A 112 1.57 -1.82 -6.02
CA LEU A 112 1.81 -1.49 -7.43
C LEU A 112 3.15 -0.78 -7.62
N HIS A 113 3.52 0.12 -6.72
CA HIS A 113 4.85 0.73 -6.76
C HIS A 113 5.96 -0.31 -6.59
N LEU A 114 5.77 -1.29 -5.69
CA LEU A 114 6.77 -2.34 -5.49
C LEU A 114 7.01 -3.18 -6.75
N ILE A 115 5.96 -3.39 -7.55
CA ILE A 115 6.09 -4.20 -8.77
C ILE A 115 6.40 -3.35 -10.02
N GLY A 116 6.76 -2.09 -9.82
CA GLY A 116 7.32 -1.25 -10.88
C GLY A 116 6.39 -0.24 -11.53
N HIS A 117 5.14 -0.14 -11.07
CA HIS A 117 4.24 0.88 -11.59
C HIS A 117 4.56 2.24 -10.96
N ASP A 118 4.35 3.30 -11.73
CA ASP A 118 4.51 4.66 -11.25
C ASP A 118 3.45 5.57 -11.87
N HIS A 119 3.45 6.84 -11.47
CA HIS A 119 2.53 7.84 -12.00
C HIS A 119 3.28 9.11 -12.41
N GLU A 120 4.52 8.95 -12.88
CA GLU A 120 5.36 10.07 -13.28
C GLU A 120 4.91 10.73 -14.58
N ASP A 121 4.27 9.97 -15.48
CA ASP A 121 3.69 10.51 -16.70
C ASP A 121 2.22 10.06 -16.84
N VAL A 122 1.51 10.68 -17.79
CA VAL A 122 0.06 10.44 -17.97
C VAL A 122 -0.23 8.97 -18.33
N THR A 123 0.58 8.37 -19.18
CA THR A 123 0.36 6.97 -19.62
C THR A 123 0.57 6.00 -18.48
N SER A 124 1.66 6.15 -17.72
CA SER A 124 1.96 5.31 -16.56
C SER A 124 0.91 5.48 -15.47
N ALA A 125 0.48 6.73 -15.21
CA ALA A 125 -0.55 7.03 -14.23
C ALA A 125 -1.88 6.36 -14.61
N ASN A 126 -2.30 6.48 -15.88
CA ASN A 126 -3.55 5.88 -16.34
C ASN A 126 -3.53 4.37 -16.21
N LYS A 127 -2.41 3.74 -16.52
CA LYS A 127 -2.26 2.29 -16.40
C LYS A 127 -2.37 1.85 -14.94
N MET A 128 -1.67 2.51 -14.05
CA MET A 128 -1.69 2.20 -12.63
C MET A 128 -3.08 2.40 -12.04
N GLU A 129 -3.74 3.54 -12.34
CA GLU A 129 -5.10 3.82 -11.87
C GLU A 129 -6.10 2.81 -12.40
N SER A 130 -5.96 2.37 -13.65
CA SER A 130 -6.84 1.35 -14.23
C SER A 130 -6.76 0.03 -13.48
N ILE A 131 -5.57 -0.38 -13.08
CA ILE A 131 -5.37 -1.60 -12.29
C ILE A 131 -6.05 -1.45 -10.92
N GLU A 132 -5.84 -0.30 -10.26
CA GLU A 132 -6.45 -0.01 -8.97
C GLU A 132 -7.97 -0.02 -9.05
N ILE A 133 -8.53 0.71 -10.00
CA ILE A 133 -9.99 0.82 -10.21
C ILE A 133 -10.60 -0.56 -10.43
N ASN A 134 -9.98 -1.37 -11.28
CA ASN A 134 -10.49 -2.69 -11.62
C ASN A 134 -10.47 -3.64 -10.41
N PHE A 135 -9.36 -3.70 -9.70
CA PHE A 135 -9.26 -4.56 -8.53
C PHE A 135 -10.20 -4.12 -7.41
N LEU A 136 -10.21 -2.83 -7.09
CA LEU A 136 -11.09 -2.28 -6.06
C LEU A 136 -12.56 -2.46 -6.42
N GLY A 137 -12.91 -2.30 -7.70
CA GLY A 137 -14.26 -2.52 -8.18
C GLY A 137 -14.76 -3.94 -7.94
N ASN A 138 -13.89 -4.93 -8.09
CA ASN A 138 -14.22 -6.32 -7.81
C ASN A 138 -14.50 -6.57 -6.32
N LEU A 139 -13.99 -5.72 -5.45
CA LEU A 139 -14.27 -5.76 -4.01
C LEU A 139 -15.50 -4.95 -3.60
N GLY A 140 -16.17 -4.31 -4.57
CA GLY A 140 -17.31 -3.44 -4.29
C GLY A 140 -16.91 -2.04 -3.83
N ILE A 141 -15.65 -1.66 -4.02
CA ILE A 141 -15.16 -0.33 -3.68
C ILE A 141 -15.28 0.59 -4.89
N SER A 142 -15.93 1.74 -4.71
CA SER A 142 -16.12 2.72 -5.78
C SER A 142 -14.80 3.25 -6.30
N ASN A 143 -14.80 3.69 -7.57
CA ASN A 143 -13.61 4.30 -8.19
C ASN A 143 -13.07 5.42 -7.30
N PRO A 144 -11.85 5.29 -6.75
CA PRO A 144 -11.31 6.26 -5.80
C PRO A 144 -10.95 7.60 -6.45
N TYR A 145 -10.91 7.66 -7.76
CA TYR A 145 -10.53 8.85 -8.53
C TYR A 145 -11.72 9.67 -9.04
N ASN A 146 -12.92 9.24 -8.73
CA ASN A 146 -14.14 10.00 -9.08
C ASN A 146 -14.55 10.95 -7.97
#